data_9f2b0514155056e2d85838dabd977d94
#
_entry.id   9f2b0514155056e2d85838dabd977d94
#
_cell.length_a   1.000
_cell.length_b   1.000
_cell.length_c   1.000
_cell.angle_alpha   90.00
_cell.angle_beta   90.00
_cell.angle_gamma   90.00
#
_symmetry.space_group_name_H-M   'P 1'
#
loop_
_entity.id
_entity.type
_entity.pdbx_description
1 polymer ?
#
loop_
_entity_poly.entity_id
_entity_poly.type
_entity_poly.pdbx_seq_one_letter_code
_entity_poly.pdbx_strand_id
1 'polypeptide(L)'
;FEPDVEGGYRRMNGYRRFINHIVPHTSSINEKVIGVAKFGDKVIACRGEKIFSAASTELSTSITATSTMSGSGTIVVDSVAGFATSGTLQLDSEKFTYTGVDSASKPNEFTGVTRATESTTAAAHVTRITVSSPWTEIDTGRTNASKYRFERFNYDGNEKLLCVDGVNAPVVFNLALSATDVTTTAIVGSKFVASFKSHMFYAGKSTTPELLNFSIPSNEDDFTSGNGAGTIRVDDTITGIKVFRDSLFIFCENRIFKLTGSSSSDFAIIPITRNIGCING
;
A
#
# COMPACT_ATOMS: atom_id res chain seq x y z
N PHE A 1 4.68 -23.40 5.63
CA PHE A 1 6.11 -23.72 5.62
C PHE A 1 6.83 -22.63 4.82
N GLU A 2 7.98 -22.21 5.29
CA GLU A 2 8.88 -21.31 4.57
C GLU A 2 10.24 -21.98 4.37
N PRO A 3 10.99 -21.65 3.30
CA PRO A 3 12.34 -22.18 3.11
C PRO A 3 13.26 -21.77 4.27
N ASP A 4 14.09 -22.70 4.74
CA ASP A 4 15.12 -22.42 5.73
C ASP A 4 16.45 -22.12 5.05
N VAL A 5 17.27 -21.26 5.67
CA VAL A 5 18.61 -20.92 5.17
C VAL A 5 19.59 -22.10 5.22
N GLU A 6 19.32 -23.09 6.07
CA GLU A 6 20.11 -24.32 6.18
C GLU A 6 19.66 -25.43 5.22
N GLY A 7 18.68 -25.14 4.36
CA GLY A 7 18.04 -26.09 3.46
C GLY A 7 16.88 -26.82 4.11
N GLY A 8 15.87 -27.12 3.30
CA GLY A 8 14.60 -27.71 3.73
C GLY A 8 13.52 -26.67 4.00
N TYR A 9 12.54 -27.01 4.82
CA TYR A 9 11.39 -26.17 5.16
C TYR A 9 11.19 -26.16 6.66
N ARG A 10 11.00 -24.96 7.23
CA ARG A 10 10.54 -24.81 8.60
C ARG A 10 9.06 -24.50 8.67
N ARG A 11 8.46 -24.82 9.80
CA ARG A 11 7.10 -24.40 10.10
C ARG A 11 7.05 -22.88 10.24
N MET A 12 6.17 -22.22 9.50
CA MET A 12 5.92 -20.80 9.70
C MET A 12 5.52 -20.56 11.16
N ASN A 13 6.09 -19.53 11.77
CA ASN A 13 5.60 -19.02 13.03
C ASN A 13 4.14 -18.61 12.86
N GLY A 14 3.35 -18.75 13.91
CA GLY A 14 1.93 -18.35 13.88
C GLY A 14 1.77 -16.92 13.37
N TYR A 15 0.80 -16.69 12.51
CA TYR A 15 0.45 -15.35 12.08
C TYR A 15 -0.49 -14.70 13.10
N ARG A 16 -0.43 -13.37 13.18
CA ARG A 16 -1.32 -12.56 13.98
C ARG A 16 -2.21 -11.72 13.07
N ARG A 17 -3.44 -11.51 13.48
CA ARG A 17 -4.32 -10.58 12.79
C ARG A 17 -3.74 -9.16 12.90
N PHE A 18 -3.57 -8.48 11.76
CA PHE A 18 -3.07 -7.12 11.73
C PHE A 18 -4.08 -6.12 12.31
N ILE A 19 -5.36 -6.30 12.00
CA ILE A 19 -6.46 -5.46 12.47
C ILE A 19 -7.62 -6.34 12.90
N ASN A 20 -8.25 -5.99 14.02
CA ASN A 20 -9.43 -6.69 14.54
C ASN A 20 -10.72 -6.34 13.78
N HIS A 21 -10.76 -5.22 13.07
CA HIS A 21 -11.84 -4.89 12.14
C HIS A 21 -11.77 -5.80 10.91
N ILE A 22 -12.86 -6.51 10.65
CA ILE A 22 -12.85 -7.61 9.66
C ILE A 22 -12.81 -7.10 8.22
N VAL A 23 -13.42 -5.97 7.94
CA VAL A 23 -13.54 -5.43 6.57
C VAL A 23 -13.38 -3.92 6.54
N PRO A 24 -12.66 -3.37 5.55
CA PRO A 24 -12.52 -1.92 5.39
C PRO A 24 -13.72 -1.30 4.66
N HIS A 25 -14.95 -1.76 4.89
CA HIS A 25 -16.14 -1.20 4.25
C HIS A 25 -17.42 -1.70 4.94
N THR A 26 -18.40 -0.81 5.10
CA THR A 26 -19.70 -1.09 5.73
C THR A 26 -20.81 -1.46 4.74
N SER A 27 -20.52 -1.48 3.43
CA SER A 27 -21.51 -1.82 2.40
C SER A 27 -21.89 -3.30 2.47
N SER A 28 -23.14 -3.60 2.17
CA SER A 28 -23.67 -4.96 2.02
C SER A 28 -23.12 -5.72 0.80
N ILE A 29 -22.32 -5.07 -0.02
CA ILE A 29 -21.69 -5.67 -1.20
C ILE A 29 -20.50 -6.51 -0.74
N ASN A 30 -20.49 -7.76 -1.15
CA ASN A 30 -19.47 -8.75 -0.79
C ASN A 30 -18.20 -8.59 -1.65
N GLU A 31 -17.61 -7.39 -1.63
CA GLU A 31 -16.43 -7.04 -2.38
C GLU A 31 -15.16 -7.59 -1.73
N LYS A 32 -14.25 -8.07 -2.56
CA LYS A 32 -12.95 -8.58 -2.12
C LYS A 32 -11.97 -7.44 -1.89
N VAL A 33 -11.02 -7.62 -0.98
CA VAL A 33 -9.82 -6.80 -0.93
C VAL A 33 -8.94 -7.19 -2.13
N ILE A 34 -8.68 -6.23 -3.00
CA ILE A 34 -8.00 -6.41 -4.30
C ILE A 34 -6.60 -5.79 -4.34
N GLY A 35 -6.17 -5.20 -3.25
CA GLY A 35 -4.83 -4.69 -3.07
C GLY A 35 -4.54 -4.35 -1.62
N VAL A 36 -3.32 -4.63 -1.17
CA VAL A 36 -2.83 -4.27 0.17
C VAL A 36 -1.39 -3.80 0.05
N ALA A 37 -1.06 -2.69 0.70
CA ALA A 37 0.29 -2.17 0.79
C ALA A 37 0.56 -1.59 2.19
N LYS A 38 1.80 -1.67 2.66
CA LYS A 38 2.25 -0.88 3.81
C LYS A 38 2.82 0.44 3.29
N PHE A 39 2.38 1.57 3.86
CA PHE A 39 2.90 2.89 3.54
C PHE A 39 3.02 3.73 4.81
N GLY A 40 4.23 4.22 5.08
CA GLY A 40 4.55 4.78 6.39
C GLY A 40 4.23 3.78 7.52
N ASP A 41 3.50 4.24 8.53
CA ASP A 41 3.07 3.43 9.68
C ASP A 41 1.65 2.88 9.54
N LYS A 42 1.09 2.90 8.32
CA LYS A 42 -0.27 2.42 8.04
C LYS A 42 -0.29 1.31 7.00
N VAL A 43 -1.34 0.55 7.01
CA VAL A 43 -1.69 -0.37 5.92
C VAL A 43 -2.78 0.26 5.08
N ILE A 44 -2.57 0.23 3.78
CA ILE A 44 -3.52 0.64 2.76
C ILE A 44 -4.22 -0.61 2.24
N ALA A 45 -5.54 -0.58 2.14
CA ALA A 45 -6.34 -1.66 1.56
C ALA A 45 -7.31 -1.11 0.52
N CYS A 46 -7.30 -1.72 -0.67
CA CYS A 46 -8.19 -1.36 -1.77
C CYS A 46 -9.34 -2.36 -1.84
N ARG A 47 -10.57 -1.89 -1.82
CA ARG A 47 -11.77 -2.72 -1.87
C ARG A 47 -12.91 -1.99 -2.59
N GLY A 48 -13.44 -2.63 -3.62
CA GLY A 48 -14.51 -2.04 -4.42
C GLY A 48 -14.10 -0.69 -5.02
N GLU A 49 -14.91 0.31 -4.78
CA GLU A 49 -14.73 1.68 -5.29
C GLU A 49 -13.92 2.58 -4.35
N LYS A 50 -13.30 2.01 -3.31
CA LYS A 50 -12.67 2.78 -2.24
C LYS A 50 -11.30 2.26 -1.85
N ILE A 51 -10.48 3.18 -1.33
CA ILE A 51 -9.19 2.89 -0.71
C ILE A 51 -9.23 3.32 0.75
N PHE A 52 -8.74 2.46 1.62
CA PHE A 52 -8.78 2.63 3.08
C PHE A 52 -7.38 2.56 3.67
N SER A 53 -7.23 3.17 4.83
CA SER A 53 -6.04 3.03 5.66
C SER A 53 -6.39 2.68 7.09
N ALA A 54 -5.47 1.97 7.76
CA ALA A 54 -5.55 1.74 9.21
C ALA A 54 -4.16 1.59 9.81
N ALA A 55 -4.04 1.91 11.10
CA ALA A 55 -2.85 1.70 11.91
C ALA A 55 -3.06 0.53 12.86
N SER A 56 -1.99 -0.16 13.22
CA SER A 56 -1.99 -1.14 14.30
C SER A 56 -0.66 -1.20 15.03
N THR A 57 -0.72 -1.60 16.30
CA THR A 57 0.42 -1.79 17.19
C THR A 57 0.15 -2.97 18.12
N GLU A 58 1.06 -3.27 19.03
CA GLU A 58 0.89 -4.29 20.06
C GLU A 58 0.69 -3.68 21.45
N LEU A 59 -0.15 -4.32 22.24
CA LEU A 59 -0.34 -3.97 23.65
C LEU A 59 0.90 -4.37 24.45
N SER A 60 1.53 -3.41 25.11
CA SER A 60 2.76 -3.65 25.89
C SER A 60 2.47 -4.02 27.36
N THR A 61 1.34 -3.52 27.92
CA THR A 61 0.93 -3.80 29.28
C THR A 61 -0.49 -4.37 29.32
N SER A 62 -0.69 -5.49 30.00
CA SER A 62 -2.02 -6.12 30.10
C SER A 62 -3.06 -5.22 30.78
N ILE A 63 -4.30 -5.35 30.35
CA ILE A 63 -5.46 -4.63 30.91
C ILE A 63 -6.34 -5.68 31.60
N THR A 64 -6.68 -5.46 32.88
CA THR A 64 -7.61 -6.35 33.59
C THR A 64 -9.07 -5.99 33.24
N ALA A 65 -9.99 -6.96 33.37
CA ALA A 65 -11.42 -6.72 33.11
C ALA A 65 -12.00 -5.65 34.05
N THR A 66 -11.45 -5.52 35.25
CA THR A 66 -11.90 -4.58 36.28
C THR A 66 -11.24 -3.21 36.25
N SER A 67 -10.27 -2.99 35.34
CA SER A 67 -9.65 -1.68 35.17
C SER A 67 -10.68 -0.63 34.79
N THR A 68 -10.78 0.43 35.55
CA THR A 68 -11.65 1.57 35.24
C THR A 68 -10.89 2.58 34.37
N MET A 69 -11.42 2.88 33.18
CA MET A 69 -10.90 3.91 32.28
C MET A 69 -12.10 4.75 31.81
N SER A 70 -12.27 5.91 32.37
CA SER A 70 -13.36 6.83 32.01
C SER A 70 -12.78 8.24 31.75
N GLY A 71 -12.07 8.39 30.65
CA GLY A 71 -11.47 9.65 30.22
C GLY A 71 -10.13 10.03 30.87
N SER A 72 -9.60 9.18 31.77
CA SER A 72 -8.29 9.38 32.44
C SER A 72 -7.37 8.17 32.36
N GLY A 73 -7.80 7.09 31.70
CA GLY A 73 -6.99 5.89 31.53
C GLY A 73 -5.86 6.05 30.53
N THR A 74 -4.91 5.11 30.58
CA THR A 74 -3.84 4.98 29.57
C THR A 74 -3.77 3.55 29.03
N ILE A 75 -3.39 3.41 27.78
CA ILE A 75 -3.09 2.13 27.12
C ILE A 75 -1.66 2.20 26.60
N VAL A 76 -0.80 1.38 27.19
CA VAL A 76 0.63 1.32 26.84
C VAL A 76 0.84 0.34 25.69
N VAL A 77 1.51 0.80 24.65
CA VAL A 77 1.70 0.08 23.38
C VAL A 77 3.16 0.18 22.90
N ASP A 78 3.52 -0.64 21.92
CA ASP A 78 4.88 -0.61 21.36
C ASP A 78 5.15 0.66 20.55
N SER A 79 4.13 1.19 19.86
CA SER A 79 4.21 2.43 19.08
C SER A 79 2.84 3.07 18.92
N VAL A 80 2.79 4.39 18.94
CA VAL A 80 1.59 5.18 18.57
C VAL A 80 1.71 5.76 17.16
N ALA A 81 2.77 5.45 16.43
CA ALA A 81 2.98 5.93 15.05
C ALA A 81 1.85 5.48 14.13
N GLY A 82 1.40 6.36 13.26
CA GLY A 82 0.29 6.11 12.33
C GLY A 82 -1.11 6.30 12.93
N PHE A 83 -1.26 6.42 14.25
CA PHE A 83 -2.53 6.74 14.87
C PHE A 83 -2.79 8.25 14.86
N ALA A 84 -4.07 8.64 14.83
CA ALA A 84 -4.47 10.03 15.00
C ALA A 84 -4.21 10.48 16.46
N THR A 85 -4.25 11.78 16.71
CA THR A 85 -4.08 12.32 18.07
C THR A 85 -5.23 11.98 19.01
N SER A 86 -6.39 11.63 18.47
CA SER A 86 -7.56 11.13 19.21
C SER A 86 -8.39 10.21 18.32
N GLY A 87 -9.22 9.38 18.89
CA GLY A 87 -10.07 8.48 18.11
C GLY A 87 -10.55 7.25 18.86
N THR A 88 -10.80 6.19 18.09
CA THR A 88 -11.22 4.87 18.59
C THR A 88 -10.12 3.84 18.39
N LEU A 89 -9.97 2.95 19.35
CA LEU A 89 -9.13 1.75 19.26
C LEU A 89 -10.01 0.51 19.39
N GLN A 90 -9.55 -0.59 18.85
CA GLN A 90 -10.12 -1.91 19.10
C GLN A 90 -9.05 -2.88 19.58
N LEU A 91 -9.34 -3.56 20.68
CA LEU A 91 -8.59 -4.66 21.24
C LEU A 91 -9.55 -5.86 21.32
N ASP A 92 -9.27 -6.92 20.57
CA ASP A 92 -10.18 -8.06 20.39
C ASP A 92 -11.60 -7.59 19.98
N SER A 93 -12.59 -7.78 20.86
CA SER A 93 -13.97 -7.33 20.65
C SER A 93 -14.32 -6.03 21.38
N GLU A 94 -13.42 -5.50 22.22
CA GLU A 94 -13.68 -4.29 22.99
C GLU A 94 -13.19 -3.05 22.21
N LYS A 95 -14.00 -1.99 22.28
CA LYS A 95 -13.67 -0.68 21.73
C LYS A 95 -13.38 0.31 22.84
N PHE A 96 -12.42 1.18 22.54
CA PHE A 96 -11.95 2.25 23.42
C PHE A 96 -11.95 3.55 22.65
N THR A 97 -12.22 4.64 23.32
CA THR A 97 -11.89 5.98 22.80
C THR A 97 -10.70 6.54 23.55
N TYR A 98 -9.92 7.40 22.88
CA TYR A 98 -8.79 8.09 23.48
C TYR A 98 -8.75 9.54 22.99
N THR A 99 -8.17 10.45 23.78
CA THR A 99 -8.11 11.87 23.49
C THR A 99 -6.70 12.39 23.31
N GLY A 100 -5.69 11.56 23.49
CA GLY A 100 -4.30 11.94 23.31
C GLY A 100 -3.39 10.75 23.00
N VAL A 101 -2.24 11.02 22.42
CA VAL A 101 -1.13 10.08 22.24
C VAL A 101 0.14 10.68 22.83
N ASP A 102 0.93 9.86 23.51
CA ASP A 102 2.25 10.24 24.00
C ASP A 102 3.31 9.32 23.37
N SER A 103 4.17 9.91 22.56
CA SER A 103 5.33 9.26 21.93
C SER A 103 6.67 9.73 22.49
N ALA A 104 6.66 10.81 23.28
CA ALA A 104 7.86 11.38 23.87
C ALA A 104 8.26 10.65 25.15
N SER A 105 7.28 10.19 25.92
CA SER A 105 7.48 9.31 27.05
C SER A 105 7.71 7.87 26.58
N LYS A 106 8.53 7.15 27.31
CA LYS A 106 8.63 5.69 27.14
C LYS A 106 8.07 5.02 28.37
N PRO A 107 7.09 4.14 28.22
CA PRO A 107 6.54 3.55 26.96
C PRO A 107 5.63 4.51 26.21
N ASN A 108 5.43 4.25 24.87
CA ASN A 108 4.41 4.92 24.06
C ASN A 108 3.02 4.60 24.61
N GLU A 109 2.11 5.59 24.65
CA GLU A 109 0.78 5.35 25.19
C GLU A 109 -0.31 6.18 24.55
N PHE A 110 -1.53 5.65 24.59
CA PHE A 110 -2.75 6.40 24.37
C PHE A 110 -3.24 6.93 25.71
N THR A 111 -3.63 8.20 25.75
CA THR A 111 -4.03 8.91 26.97
C THR A 111 -5.49 9.38 26.89
N GLY A 112 -6.09 9.69 28.04
CA GLY A 112 -7.50 10.08 28.10
C GLY A 112 -8.43 8.97 27.62
N VAL A 113 -8.11 7.71 27.97
CA VAL A 113 -8.81 6.52 27.48
C VAL A 113 -10.11 6.30 28.23
N THR A 114 -11.17 6.02 27.47
CA THR A 114 -12.44 5.46 27.94
C THR A 114 -12.64 4.09 27.31
N ARG A 115 -12.98 3.08 28.10
CA ARG A 115 -13.19 1.71 27.64
C ARG A 115 -14.65 1.35 27.47
N ALA A 116 -14.91 0.19 26.88
CA ALA A 116 -16.26 -0.35 26.65
C ALA A 116 -17.18 0.64 25.91
N THR A 117 -16.62 1.36 24.95
CA THR A 117 -17.37 2.31 24.10
C THR A 117 -18.11 1.59 22.98
N GLU A 118 -19.02 2.30 22.31
CA GLU A 118 -19.79 1.78 21.17
C GLU A 118 -20.50 0.45 21.48
N SER A 119 -21.11 0.34 22.68
CA SER A 119 -21.87 -0.85 23.13
C SER A 119 -21.02 -2.13 23.24
N THR A 120 -19.72 -2.03 23.43
CA THR A 120 -18.86 -3.17 23.74
C THR A 120 -18.76 -3.39 25.26
N THR A 121 -18.27 -4.56 25.67
CA THR A 121 -18.13 -4.95 27.08
C THR A 121 -16.67 -4.97 27.48
N ALA A 122 -16.36 -4.47 28.67
CA ALA A 122 -15.01 -4.50 29.22
C ALA A 122 -14.52 -5.94 29.42
N ALA A 123 -13.34 -6.26 28.92
CA ALA A 123 -12.72 -7.58 28.99
C ALA A 123 -11.26 -7.48 29.45
N ALA A 124 -10.67 -8.59 29.86
CA ALA A 124 -9.23 -8.66 30.09
C ALA A 124 -8.47 -8.78 28.77
N HIS A 125 -7.37 -8.04 28.65
CA HIS A 125 -6.48 -8.07 27.49
C HIS A 125 -5.05 -8.37 27.92
N VAL A 126 -4.47 -9.39 27.34
CA VAL A 126 -3.08 -9.77 27.60
C VAL A 126 -2.11 -8.95 26.77
N THR A 127 -0.86 -8.89 27.19
CA THR A 127 0.20 -8.25 26.38
C THR A 127 0.32 -8.89 24.98
N ARG A 128 0.82 -8.11 24.02
CA ARG A 128 1.09 -8.53 22.64
C ARG A 128 -0.16 -8.82 21.80
N ILE A 129 -1.35 -8.52 22.26
CA ILE A 129 -2.51 -8.48 21.36
C ILE A 129 -2.46 -7.26 20.46
N THR A 130 -3.16 -7.35 19.34
CA THR A 130 -3.26 -6.25 18.40
C THR A 130 -4.16 -5.14 18.92
N VAL A 131 -3.63 -3.92 18.95
CA VAL A 131 -4.38 -2.67 19.12
C VAL A 131 -4.49 -2.01 17.76
N SER A 132 -5.69 -1.76 17.27
CA SER A 132 -5.89 -1.23 15.92
C SER A 132 -6.81 -0.01 15.88
N SER A 133 -6.56 0.89 14.94
CA SER A 133 -7.53 1.93 14.57
C SER A 133 -8.65 1.33 13.70
N PRO A 134 -9.82 1.99 13.57
CA PRO A 134 -10.75 1.69 12.50
C PRO A 134 -10.12 1.88 11.11
N TRP A 135 -10.70 1.23 10.09
CA TRP A 135 -10.42 1.57 8.71
C TRP A 135 -10.99 2.95 8.39
N THR A 136 -10.14 3.83 7.88
CA THR A 136 -10.52 5.18 7.44
C THR A 136 -10.44 5.22 5.92
N GLU A 137 -11.50 5.70 5.28
CA GLU A 137 -11.53 5.96 3.84
C GLU A 137 -10.57 7.11 3.51
N ILE A 138 -9.68 6.87 2.55
CA ILE A 138 -8.70 7.86 2.09
C ILE A 138 -8.87 8.22 0.62
N ASP A 139 -9.68 7.44 -0.10
CA ASP A 139 -10.05 7.73 -1.49
C ASP A 139 -11.33 6.96 -1.86
N THR A 140 -12.15 7.53 -2.75
CA THR A 140 -13.47 7.00 -3.14
C THR A 140 -13.85 7.37 -4.57
N GLY A 141 -14.95 6.77 -5.07
CA GLY A 141 -15.50 7.08 -6.40
C GLY A 141 -14.74 6.42 -7.55
N ARG A 142 -13.95 5.40 -7.27
CA ARG A 142 -13.25 4.62 -8.28
C ARG A 142 -14.19 3.61 -8.95
N THR A 143 -13.94 3.31 -10.21
CA THR A 143 -14.55 2.15 -10.85
C THR A 143 -13.92 0.89 -10.28
N ASN A 144 -14.76 -0.12 -9.97
CA ASN A 144 -14.30 -1.39 -9.40
C ASN A 144 -13.31 -2.09 -10.35
N ALA A 145 -12.18 -2.47 -9.82
CA ALA A 145 -11.07 -3.12 -10.52
C ALA A 145 -10.84 -4.55 -10.02
N SER A 146 -9.96 -5.29 -10.66
CA SER A 146 -9.66 -6.67 -10.26
C SER A 146 -8.45 -6.79 -9.34
N LYS A 147 -7.49 -5.89 -9.45
CA LYS A 147 -6.21 -5.96 -8.72
C LYS A 147 -5.53 -4.60 -8.70
N TYR A 148 -5.08 -4.17 -7.54
CA TYR A 148 -4.20 -3.03 -7.39
C TYR A 148 -2.74 -3.47 -7.36
N ARG A 149 -1.86 -2.61 -7.92
CA ARG A 149 -0.41 -2.69 -7.81
C ARG A 149 0.12 -1.38 -7.30
N PHE A 150 1.23 -1.46 -6.57
CA PHE A 150 1.77 -0.34 -5.80
C PHE A 150 3.25 -0.15 -6.12
N GLU A 151 3.67 1.11 -6.18
CA GLU A 151 5.07 1.49 -6.25
C GLU A 151 5.35 2.57 -5.21
N ARG A 152 6.35 2.35 -4.37
CA ARG A 152 6.85 3.35 -3.43
C ARG A 152 8.04 4.05 -4.07
N PHE A 153 8.06 5.36 -3.99
CA PHE A 153 9.11 6.18 -4.57
C PHE A 153 9.34 7.45 -3.76
N ASN A 154 10.49 8.09 -4.02
CA ASN A 154 10.88 9.33 -3.37
C ASN A 154 11.75 10.12 -4.35
N TYR A 155 11.14 11.05 -5.09
CA TYR A 155 11.85 11.86 -6.08
C TYR A 155 12.31 13.21 -5.53
N ASP A 156 11.60 13.78 -4.58
CA ASP A 156 11.77 15.14 -4.06
C ASP A 156 12.07 15.18 -2.55
N GLY A 157 12.50 14.06 -1.99
CA GLY A 157 12.71 13.92 -0.54
C GLY A 157 11.47 13.52 0.24
N ASN A 158 10.30 13.47 -0.41
CA ASN A 158 9.04 13.05 0.18
C ASN A 158 8.61 11.69 -0.34
N GLU A 159 8.48 10.72 0.55
CA GLU A 159 8.02 9.38 0.18
C GLU A 159 6.57 9.42 -0.27
N LYS A 160 6.29 8.79 -1.39
CA LYS A 160 4.96 8.66 -1.99
C LYS A 160 4.64 7.21 -2.31
N LEU A 161 3.37 6.87 -2.34
CA LEU A 161 2.84 5.58 -2.79
C LEU A 161 1.96 5.81 -4.01
N LEU A 162 2.33 5.24 -5.14
CA LEU A 162 1.52 5.25 -6.35
C LEU A 162 0.79 3.91 -6.51
N CYS A 163 -0.49 3.98 -6.85
CA CYS A 163 -1.37 2.84 -7.04
C CYS A 163 -1.93 2.84 -8.47
N VAL A 164 -1.92 1.68 -9.12
CA VAL A 164 -2.54 1.43 -10.43
C VAL A 164 -3.41 0.17 -10.36
N ASP A 165 -4.50 0.14 -11.13
CA ASP A 165 -5.46 -0.97 -11.08
C ASP A 165 -5.92 -1.49 -12.45
N GLY A 166 -5.50 -0.86 -13.54
CA GLY A 166 -5.84 -1.23 -14.91
C GLY A 166 -7.16 -0.66 -15.43
N VAL A 167 -7.84 0.18 -14.63
CA VAL A 167 -9.14 0.78 -14.97
C VAL A 167 -9.14 2.29 -14.74
N ASN A 168 -8.78 2.71 -13.54
CA ASN A 168 -8.84 4.11 -13.11
C ASN A 168 -7.57 4.90 -13.45
N ALA A 169 -7.61 6.20 -13.22
CA ALA A 169 -6.40 7.02 -13.16
C ALA A 169 -5.49 6.51 -12.04
N PRO A 170 -4.17 6.44 -12.25
CA PRO A 170 -3.25 6.18 -11.15
C PRO A 170 -3.44 7.19 -10.02
N VAL A 171 -3.37 6.76 -8.77
CA VAL A 171 -3.47 7.64 -7.61
C VAL A 171 -2.15 7.64 -6.83
N VAL A 172 -1.73 8.82 -6.43
CA VAL A 172 -0.54 9.04 -5.61
C VAL A 172 -0.96 9.48 -4.22
N PHE A 173 -0.46 8.80 -3.20
CA PHE A 173 -0.60 9.19 -1.79
C PHE A 173 0.72 9.73 -1.26
N ASN A 174 0.68 10.85 -0.55
CA ASN A 174 1.76 11.32 0.30
C ASN A 174 1.68 10.66 1.70
N LEU A 175 2.65 10.91 2.57
CA LEU A 175 2.66 10.34 3.94
C LEU A 175 1.46 10.79 4.81
N ALA A 176 0.83 11.94 4.50
CA ALA A 176 -0.42 12.37 5.15
C ALA A 176 -1.64 11.62 4.59
N LEU A 177 -1.47 10.74 3.59
CA LEU A 177 -2.51 10.01 2.87
C LEU A 177 -3.47 10.91 2.09
N SER A 178 -3.01 12.09 1.67
CA SER A 178 -3.71 12.91 0.68
C SER A 178 -3.55 12.27 -0.69
N ALA A 179 -4.68 12.01 -1.35
CA ALA A 179 -4.75 11.40 -2.68
C ALA A 179 -4.67 12.46 -3.78
N THR A 180 -3.93 12.15 -4.84
CA THR A 180 -3.88 12.96 -6.08
C THR A 180 -3.92 12.02 -7.27
N ASP A 181 -4.89 12.20 -8.15
CA ASP A 181 -5.02 11.40 -9.37
C ASP A 181 -4.08 11.92 -10.47
N VAL A 182 -3.40 11.00 -11.15
CA VAL A 182 -2.62 11.31 -12.36
C VAL A 182 -3.51 11.09 -13.58
N THR A 183 -4.06 12.19 -14.11
CA THR A 183 -5.13 12.14 -15.12
C THR A 183 -4.66 12.12 -16.57
N THR A 184 -3.34 12.01 -16.81
CA THR A 184 -2.78 11.94 -18.16
C THR A 184 -3.34 10.76 -18.94
N THR A 185 -4.01 11.03 -20.06
CA THR A 185 -4.76 10.03 -20.84
C THR A 185 -3.88 8.83 -21.26
N ALA A 186 -2.59 9.04 -21.53
CA ALA A 186 -1.68 7.99 -21.94
C ALA A 186 -1.55 6.85 -20.91
N ILE A 187 -1.71 7.16 -19.62
CA ILE A 187 -1.45 6.21 -18.51
C ILE A 187 -2.70 5.83 -17.73
N VAL A 188 -3.82 6.52 -17.89
CA VAL A 188 -5.10 6.10 -17.28
C VAL A 188 -5.44 4.68 -17.72
N GLY A 189 -5.74 3.81 -16.77
CA GLY A 189 -5.98 2.39 -17.02
C GLY A 189 -4.70 1.53 -17.12
N SER A 190 -3.54 2.03 -16.68
CA SER A 190 -2.32 1.22 -16.58
C SER A 190 -2.46 0.16 -15.48
N LYS A 191 -1.97 -1.05 -15.78
CA LYS A 191 -1.96 -2.18 -14.84
C LYS A 191 -0.64 -2.30 -14.06
N PHE A 192 0.44 -1.78 -14.61
CA PHE A 192 1.79 -1.95 -14.08
C PHE A 192 2.46 -0.60 -13.94
N VAL A 193 3.23 -0.47 -12.86
CA VAL A 193 4.03 0.72 -12.56
C VAL A 193 5.36 0.32 -11.95
N ALA A 194 6.41 1.06 -12.25
CA ALA A 194 7.72 0.91 -11.65
C ALA A 194 8.51 2.22 -11.73
N SER A 195 9.23 2.57 -10.68
CA SER A 195 10.19 3.68 -10.66
C SER A 195 11.56 3.18 -11.13
N PHE A 196 12.11 3.82 -12.19
CA PHE A 196 13.42 3.47 -12.73
C PHE A 196 14.15 4.72 -13.24
N LYS A 197 15.40 4.92 -12.80
CA LYS A 197 16.26 6.06 -13.20
C LYS A 197 15.54 7.41 -13.07
N SER A 198 14.89 7.63 -11.94
CA SER A 198 14.09 8.83 -11.62
C SER A 198 12.86 9.05 -12.50
N HIS A 199 12.52 8.17 -13.41
CA HIS A 199 11.27 8.19 -14.19
C HIS A 199 10.26 7.21 -13.60
N MET A 200 8.97 7.54 -13.69
CA MET A 200 7.88 6.61 -13.39
C MET A 200 7.39 5.97 -14.69
N PHE A 201 7.51 4.65 -14.76
CA PHE A 201 7.10 3.83 -15.91
C PHE A 201 5.74 3.23 -15.71
N TYR A 202 4.87 3.30 -16.73
CA TYR A 202 3.51 2.80 -16.74
C TYR A 202 3.29 1.89 -17.96
N ALA A 203 2.61 0.75 -17.74
CA ALA A 203 2.35 -0.22 -18.79
C ALA A 203 1.05 -0.99 -18.58
N GLY A 204 0.67 -1.79 -19.58
CA GLY A 204 -0.46 -2.72 -19.51
C GLY A 204 -1.82 -2.06 -19.63
N LYS A 205 -1.93 -0.87 -20.24
CA LYS A 205 -3.20 -0.27 -20.61
C LYS A 205 -3.88 -1.12 -21.68
N SER A 206 -5.16 -1.46 -21.48
CA SER A 206 -5.86 -2.41 -22.34
C SER A 206 -5.96 -2.00 -23.82
N THR A 207 -6.00 -0.68 -24.09
CA THR A 207 -6.08 -0.14 -25.46
C THR A 207 -4.72 -0.04 -26.16
N THR A 208 -3.62 -0.09 -25.42
CA THR A 208 -2.25 0.01 -25.93
C THR A 208 -1.33 -0.90 -25.10
N PRO A 209 -1.56 -2.23 -25.12
CA PRO A 209 -0.90 -3.16 -24.20
C PRO A 209 0.59 -3.32 -24.45
N GLU A 210 1.08 -2.92 -25.64
CA GLU A 210 2.47 -2.97 -26.06
C GLU A 210 3.28 -1.69 -25.72
N LEU A 211 2.62 -0.68 -25.14
CA LEU A 211 3.28 0.59 -24.84
C LEU A 211 3.77 0.66 -23.40
N LEU A 212 4.99 1.11 -23.24
CA LEU A 212 5.63 1.50 -21.99
C LEU A 212 5.78 3.02 -21.98
N ASN A 213 4.96 3.71 -21.19
CA ASN A 213 5.02 5.17 -21.06
C ASN A 213 5.86 5.53 -19.85
N PHE A 214 6.63 6.61 -19.92
CA PHE A 214 7.40 7.09 -18.77
C PHE A 214 7.31 8.62 -18.63
N SER A 215 7.31 9.06 -17.37
CA SER A 215 7.26 10.47 -16.99
C SER A 215 8.58 11.19 -17.25
N ILE A 216 8.62 12.52 -17.08
CA ILE A 216 9.88 13.24 -16.97
C ILE A 216 10.65 12.77 -15.71
N PRO A 217 11.98 13.06 -15.62
CA PRO A 217 12.72 12.73 -14.40
C PRO A 217 12.18 13.46 -13.18
N SER A 218 12.11 12.74 -12.07
CA SER A 218 11.74 13.25 -10.76
C SER A 218 10.32 13.86 -10.66
N ASN A 219 9.45 13.52 -11.59
CA ASN A 219 8.04 13.89 -11.53
C ASN A 219 7.18 12.76 -12.12
N GLU A 220 6.28 12.19 -11.35
CA GLU A 220 5.48 11.01 -11.68
C GLU A 220 4.25 11.33 -12.54
N ASP A 221 3.85 12.58 -12.67
CA ASP A 221 2.63 13.02 -13.34
C ASP A 221 2.85 13.91 -14.58
N ASP A 222 4.08 14.31 -14.87
CA ASP A 222 4.42 15.09 -16.06
C ASP A 222 4.92 14.20 -17.21
N PHE A 223 4.22 14.26 -18.34
CA PHE A 223 4.50 13.50 -19.56
C PHE A 223 4.88 14.40 -20.74
N THR A 224 5.44 15.60 -20.47
CA THR A 224 5.89 16.52 -21.50
C THR A 224 7.15 15.98 -22.19
N SER A 225 7.02 15.59 -23.46
CA SER A 225 8.10 14.92 -24.21
C SER A 225 9.37 15.78 -24.33
N GLY A 226 9.23 17.11 -24.45
CA GLY A 226 10.38 18.04 -24.49
C GLY A 226 11.20 18.08 -23.21
N ASN A 227 10.67 17.58 -22.08
CA ASN A 227 11.31 17.54 -20.77
C ASN A 227 11.85 16.15 -20.39
N GLY A 228 11.85 15.21 -21.33
CA GLY A 228 12.40 13.87 -21.12
C GLY A 228 11.39 12.77 -20.82
N ALA A 229 10.09 13.05 -20.93
CA ALA A 229 9.08 12.01 -20.95
C ALA A 229 9.01 11.33 -22.31
N GLY A 230 8.46 10.12 -22.37
CA GLY A 230 8.34 9.42 -23.65
C GLY A 230 7.55 8.12 -23.57
N THR A 231 7.51 7.45 -24.71
CA THR A 231 6.85 6.16 -24.88
C THR A 231 7.78 5.22 -25.65
N ILE A 232 7.90 4.02 -25.15
CA ILE A 232 8.64 2.93 -25.80
C ILE A 232 7.64 1.86 -26.21
N ARG A 233 7.70 1.43 -27.46
CA ARG A 233 6.88 0.33 -27.97
C ARG A 233 7.70 -0.95 -27.98
N VAL A 234 7.12 -2.01 -27.42
CA VAL A 234 7.60 -3.39 -27.55
C VAL A 234 6.68 -4.16 -28.52
N ASP A 235 7.22 -5.18 -29.18
CA ASP A 235 6.45 -5.93 -30.19
C ASP A 235 5.62 -7.08 -29.58
N ASP A 236 5.08 -6.88 -28.36
CA ASP A 236 4.30 -7.90 -27.66
C ASP A 236 3.49 -7.27 -26.51
N THR A 237 2.42 -7.93 -26.06
CA THR A 237 1.60 -7.48 -24.93
C THR A 237 2.40 -7.50 -23.63
N ILE A 238 2.52 -6.37 -22.96
CA ILE A 238 3.20 -6.28 -21.64
C ILE A 238 2.31 -6.88 -20.56
N THR A 239 2.84 -7.89 -19.87
CA THR A 239 2.18 -8.61 -18.76
C THR A 239 2.79 -8.28 -17.40
N GLY A 240 3.87 -7.53 -17.35
CA GLY A 240 4.50 -7.07 -16.12
C GLY A 240 5.75 -6.24 -16.36
N ILE A 241 6.08 -5.39 -15.39
CA ILE A 241 7.36 -4.68 -15.35
C ILE A 241 7.95 -4.78 -13.94
N LYS A 242 9.28 -4.92 -13.85
CA LYS A 242 9.96 -4.95 -12.55
C LYS A 242 11.39 -4.47 -12.68
N VAL A 243 11.79 -3.59 -11.77
CA VAL A 243 13.18 -3.19 -11.64
C VAL A 243 13.96 -4.29 -10.91
N PHE A 244 15.06 -4.70 -11.50
CA PHE A 244 16.01 -5.59 -10.87
C PHE A 244 17.43 -5.12 -11.19
N ARG A 245 18.20 -4.81 -10.14
CA ARG A 245 19.51 -4.15 -10.24
C ARG A 245 19.39 -2.86 -11.07
N ASP A 246 20.24 -2.68 -12.07
CA ASP A 246 20.30 -1.48 -12.94
C ASP A 246 19.46 -1.59 -14.22
N SER A 247 18.41 -2.37 -14.22
CA SER A 247 17.59 -2.60 -15.41
C SER A 247 16.12 -2.72 -15.06
N LEU A 248 15.25 -2.24 -15.94
CA LEU A 248 13.83 -2.49 -15.90
C LEU A 248 13.52 -3.69 -16.81
N PHE A 249 13.07 -4.80 -16.22
CA PHE A 249 12.60 -5.97 -16.95
C PHE A 249 11.15 -5.76 -17.37
N ILE A 250 10.87 -6.05 -18.63
CA ILE A 250 9.56 -5.95 -19.27
C ILE A 250 9.17 -7.37 -19.66
N PHE A 251 8.19 -7.91 -18.95
CA PHE A 251 7.62 -9.22 -19.21
C PHE A 251 6.48 -9.06 -20.21
N CYS A 252 6.48 -9.86 -21.25
CA CYS A 252 5.43 -9.90 -22.24
C CYS A 252 4.87 -11.32 -22.37
N GLU A 253 3.79 -11.50 -23.12
CA GLU A 253 3.15 -12.81 -23.30
C GLU A 253 4.09 -13.86 -23.87
N ASN A 254 4.93 -13.47 -24.86
CA ASN A 254 5.80 -14.41 -25.58
C ASN A 254 7.30 -14.07 -25.47
N ARG A 255 7.66 -12.93 -24.85
CA ARG A 255 9.04 -12.41 -24.82
C ARG A 255 9.34 -11.78 -23.46
N ILE A 256 10.62 -11.62 -23.19
CA ILE A 256 11.11 -10.83 -22.07
C ILE A 256 12.15 -9.86 -22.61
N PHE A 257 12.02 -8.59 -22.27
CA PHE A 257 12.96 -7.54 -22.59
C PHE A 257 13.58 -6.95 -21.34
N LYS A 258 14.70 -6.28 -21.53
CA LYS A 258 15.38 -5.49 -20.54
C LYS A 258 15.57 -4.07 -21.07
N LEU A 259 15.12 -3.08 -20.35
CA LEU A 259 15.45 -1.68 -20.58
C LEU A 259 16.68 -1.32 -19.75
N THR A 260 17.65 -0.72 -20.41
CA THR A 260 18.90 -0.18 -19.83
C THR A 260 19.04 1.28 -20.23
N GLY A 261 19.97 1.97 -19.62
CA GLY A 261 20.23 3.40 -19.83
C GLY A 261 20.14 4.16 -18.52
N SER A 262 20.53 5.42 -18.56
CA SER A 262 20.57 6.33 -17.42
C SER A 262 19.52 7.45 -17.52
N SER A 263 19.02 7.72 -18.71
CA SER A 263 18.06 8.78 -19.01
C SER A 263 17.26 8.47 -20.28
N SER A 264 16.25 9.26 -20.57
CA SER A 264 15.42 9.12 -21.78
C SER A 264 16.21 9.20 -23.09
N SER A 265 17.39 9.82 -23.09
CA SER A 265 18.23 9.97 -24.27
C SER A 265 19.03 8.70 -24.64
N ASP A 266 19.24 7.79 -23.68
CA ASP A 266 20.04 6.57 -23.85
C ASP A 266 19.28 5.28 -23.48
N PHE A 267 17.98 5.35 -23.21
CA PHE A 267 17.17 4.16 -22.98
C PHE A 267 17.19 3.21 -24.18
N ALA A 268 17.61 1.98 -23.93
CA ALA A 268 17.72 0.94 -24.95
C ALA A 268 17.02 -0.35 -24.48
N ILE A 269 16.18 -0.90 -25.35
CA ILE A 269 15.52 -2.19 -25.13
C ILE A 269 16.37 -3.32 -25.71
N ILE A 270 16.66 -4.30 -24.86
CA ILE A 270 17.45 -5.48 -25.20
C ILE A 270 16.57 -6.73 -25.02
N PRO A 271 16.35 -7.56 -26.04
CA PRO A 271 15.61 -8.81 -25.86
C PRO A 271 16.45 -9.80 -25.04
N ILE A 272 15.82 -10.40 -24.03
CA ILE A 272 16.39 -11.48 -23.20
C ILE A 272 15.93 -12.83 -23.75
N THR A 273 14.63 -12.96 -24.01
CA THR A 273 14.04 -14.15 -24.64
C THR A 273 13.21 -13.72 -25.84
N ARG A 274 13.04 -14.64 -26.79
CA ARG A 274 12.22 -14.38 -28.00
C ARG A 274 11.01 -15.31 -28.10
N ASN A 275 10.99 -16.40 -27.35
CA ASN A 275 9.97 -17.45 -27.43
C ASN A 275 9.52 -17.92 -26.02
N ILE A 276 9.90 -17.19 -24.98
CA ILE A 276 9.53 -17.48 -23.60
C ILE A 276 9.07 -16.14 -22.99
N GLY A 277 7.83 -16.08 -22.61
CA GLY A 277 7.22 -14.93 -21.96
C GLY A 277 6.70 -15.26 -20.57
N CYS A 278 5.85 -14.39 -20.06
CA CYS A 278 5.25 -14.52 -18.75
C CYS A 278 3.75 -14.23 -18.86
N ILE A 279 2.92 -15.15 -18.44
CA ILE A 279 1.47 -14.95 -18.36
C ILE A 279 1.19 -14.06 -17.13
N ASN A 280 0.32 -13.10 -17.31
CA ASN A 280 -0.13 -12.24 -16.21
C ASN A 280 -0.91 -13.08 -15.19
N GLY A 281 -0.46 -13.06 -13.93
CA GLY A 281 -1.14 -13.67 -12.80
C GLY A 281 -2.12 -12.73 -12.10
#